data_d056ff7be846baf74955a3e557ea1651
#
_entry.id   d056ff7be846baf74955a3e557ea1651
#
_cell.length_a   1.000
_cell.length_b   1.000
_cell.length_c   1.000
_cell.angle_alpha   90.00
_cell.angle_beta   90.00
_cell.angle_gamma   90.00
#
_symmetry.space_group_name_H-M   'P 1'
#
loop_
_entity.id
_entity.type
_entity.pdbx_description
1 polymer ?
#
loop_
_entity_poly.entity_id
_entity_poly.type
_entity_poly.pdbx_seq_one_letter_code
_entity_poly.pdbx_strand_id
1 'polypeptide(L)' 'MTLLSIHDVKNIKAKRTIHCSDFQVLTFTITDDQGQETQIKFFMDEPVVIDFEETDTDRSYE' A
#
# COMPACT_ATOMS: atom_id res chain seq x y z
N MET A 1 16.60 -1.83 8.50
CA MET A 1 15.21 -1.99 8.08
C MET A 1 14.47 -0.68 8.24
N THR A 2 13.64 -0.35 7.31
CA THR A 2 12.84 0.87 7.37
C THR A 2 11.42 0.53 7.76
N LEU A 3 10.89 1.22 8.72
CA LEU A 3 9.54 0.98 9.18
C LEU A 3 8.73 2.26 9.07
N LEU A 4 7.57 2.16 8.43
CA LEU A 4 6.65 3.27 8.31
C LEU A 4 5.32 2.85 8.90
N SER A 5 4.81 3.63 9.83
CA SER A 5 3.53 3.32 10.46
C SER A 5 2.56 4.46 10.22
N ILE A 6 1.39 4.13 9.75
CA ILE A 6 0.34 5.12 9.52
C ILE A 6 -0.88 4.66 10.29
N HIS A 7 -1.44 5.57 11.09
CA HIS A 7 -2.52 5.21 11.98
C HIS A 7 -3.85 5.77 11.53
N ASP A 8 -4.91 5.16 12.03
CA ASP A 8 -6.29 5.63 11.80
C ASP A 8 -6.65 5.60 10.33
N VAL A 9 -6.25 4.56 9.65
CA VAL A 9 -6.48 4.43 8.23
C VAL A 9 -7.91 3.98 7.98
N LYS A 10 -8.60 4.68 7.08
CA LYS A 10 -9.92 4.32 6.70
C LYS A 10 -9.97 3.62 5.35
N ASN A 11 -9.08 3.98 4.45
CA ASN A 11 -9.14 3.43 3.10
C ASN A 11 -7.75 3.37 2.48
N ILE A 12 -7.48 2.32 1.76
CA ILE A 12 -6.23 2.17 1.03
C ILE A 12 -6.58 1.82 -0.40
N LYS A 13 -6.08 2.63 -1.33
CA LYS A 13 -6.30 2.38 -2.74
C LYS A 13 -4.96 2.14 -3.39
N ALA A 14 -4.85 1.09 -4.17
CA ALA A 14 -3.62 0.77 -4.87
C ALA A 14 -3.85 0.89 -6.36
N LYS A 15 -2.90 1.49 -7.06
CA LYS A 15 -3.01 1.67 -8.49
C LYS A 15 -1.67 1.34 -9.12
N ARG A 16 -1.69 0.52 -10.15
CA ARG A 16 -0.48 0.18 -10.89
C ARG A 16 -0.52 0.86 -12.24
N THR A 17 0.53 1.57 -12.58
CA THR A 17 0.65 2.23 -13.86
C THR A 17 1.87 1.67 -14.56
N ILE A 18 1.68 1.22 -15.80
CA ILE A 18 2.76 0.66 -16.59
C ILE A 18 3.13 1.67 -17.65
N HIS A 19 4.39 2.05 -17.67
CA HIS A 19 4.88 3.06 -18.60
C HIS A 19 5.66 2.39 -19.71
N CYS A 20 4.97 2.17 -20.79
CA CYS A 20 5.57 1.64 -22.01
C CYS A 20 6.25 0.31 -21.77
N SER A 21 6.92 -0.11 -21.27
CA SER A 21 7.60 -1.30 -20.92
C SER A 21 8.89 -0.95 -20.23
N ASP A 22 9.06 0.31 -19.91
CA ASP A 22 10.29 0.70 -19.28
C ASP A 22 10.21 0.48 -17.79
N PHE A 23 9.14 0.86 -17.17
CA PHE A 23 9.03 0.72 -15.73
C PHE A 23 7.57 0.76 -15.32
N GLN A 24 7.33 0.40 -14.09
CA GLN A 24 5.99 0.41 -13.53
C GLN A 24 6.01 1.24 -12.26
N VAL A 25 4.89 1.86 -11.97
CA VAL A 25 4.74 2.63 -10.74
C VAL A 25 3.55 2.06 -9.98
N LEU A 26 3.75 1.72 -8.74
CA LEU A 26 2.68 1.27 -7.88
C LEU A 26 2.43 2.38 -6.87
N THR A 27 1.22 2.92 -6.87
CA THR A 27 0.87 4.02 -6.00
C THR A 27 -0.17 3.56 -4.98
N PHE A 28 0.13 3.78 -3.73
CA PHE A 28 -0.84 3.52 -2.67
C PHE A 28 -1.32 4.87 -2.16
N THR A 29 -2.62 5.06 -2.15
CA THR A 29 -3.22 6.25 -1.57
C THR A 29 -3.92 5.82 -0.30
N ILE A 30 -3.49 6.36 0.82
CA ILE A 30 -3.99 5.98 2.13
C ILE A 30 -4.75 7.16 2.69
N THR A 31 -6.00 6.94 3.03
CA THR A 31 -6.85 7.99 3.57
C THR A 31 -7.15 7.68 5.03
N ASP A 32 -6.94 8.65 5.90
CA ASP A 32 -7.18 8.44 7.31
C ASP A 32 -8.60 8.87 7.68
N ASP A 33 -8.92 8.81 8.96
CA ASP A 33 -10.29 9.07 9.40
C ASP A 33 -10.62 10.54 9.39
N GLN A 34 -9.68 11.41 9.08
CA GLN A 34 -9.96 12.83 8.95
C GLN A 34 -9.95 13.28 7.52
N GLY A 35 -9.86 12.35 6.60
CA GLY A 35 -9.89 12.71 5.20
C GLY A 35 -8.55 13.11 4.61
N GLN A 36 -7.48 12.98 5.36
CA GLN A 36 -6.18 13.33 4.82
C GLN A 36 -5.61 12.16 4.06
N GLU A 37 -4.89 12.44 2.99
CA GLU A 37 -4.36 11.40 2.12
C GLU A 37 -2.86 11.41 2.14
N THR A 38 -2.29 10.22 2.16
CA THR A 38 -0.85 10.02 2.05
C THR A 38 -0.62 9.12 0.85
N GLN A 39 0.29 9.50 -0.02
CA GLN A 39 0.60 8.68 -1.19
C GLN A 39 2.01 8.14 -1.07
N ILE A 40 2.16 6.87 -1.40
CA ILE A 40 3.45 6.21 -1.44
C ILE A 40 3.60 5.62 -2.82
N LYS A 41 4.70 5.95 -3.49
CA LYS A 41 4.94 5.48 -4.84
C LYS A 41 6.16 4.59 -4.86
N PHE A 42 6.02 3.46 -5.55
CA PHE A 42 7.12 2.52 -5.73
C PHE A 42 7.44 2.46 -7.20
N PHE A 43 8.68 2.69 -7.55
CA PHE A 43 9.12 2.63 -8.93
C PHE A 43 9.87 1.33 -9.16
N MET A 44 9.44 0.56 -10.14
CA MET A 44 10.00 -0.75 -10.38
C MET A 44 10.33 -0.89 -11.84
N ASP A 45 11.51 -1.41 -12.15
CA ASP A 45 11.86 -1.60 -13.56
C ASP A 45 11.67 -3.04 -13.98
N GLU A 46 11.14 -3.88 -13.11
CA GLU A 46 10.79 -5.24 -13.44
C GLU A 46 9.47 -5.56 -12.80
N PRO A 47 8.75 -6.54 -13.29
CA PRO A 47 7.50 -6.92 -12.66
C PRO A 47 7.75 -7.40 -11.24
N VAL A 48 6.93 -6.94 -10.33
CA VAL A 48 7.06 -7.27 -8.93
C VAL A 48 5.77 -7.90 -8.45
N VAL A 49 5.90 -8.95 -7.67
CA VAL A 49 4.74 -9.62 -7.10
C VAL A 49 4.46 -8.99 -5.74
N ILE A 50 3.20 -8.69 -5.50
CA ILE A 50 2.80 -8.17 -4.21
C ILE A 50 2.26 -9.33 -3.41
N ASP A 51 2.95 -9.64 -2.32
CA ASP A 51 2.51 -10.68 -1.43
C ASP A 51 1.67 -10.07 -0.36
N PHE A 52 0.47 -10.58 -0.20
CA PHE A 52 -0.43 -10.07 0.79
C PHE A 52 -0.75 -11.21 1.75
N GLU A 53 -0.35 -11.06 2.99
CA GLU A 53 -0.54 -12.10 3.97
C GLU A 53 -1.50 -11.61 5.04
N GLU A 54 -2.52 -12.39 5.31
CA GLU A 54 -3.45 -12.04 6.36
C GLU A 54 -3.30 -13.04 7.48
N THR A 55 -3.19 -12.54 8.68
CA THR A 55 -3.10 -13.37 9.85
C THR A 55 -4.19 -12.96 10.81
N ASP A 56 -5.00 -13.93 11.21
CA ASP A 56 -6.09 -13.62 12.10
C ASP A 56 -5.79 -14.25 13.41
N THR A 57 -5.07 -13.57 14.26
CA THR A 57 -4.61 -14.16 15.46
C THR A 57 -5.30 -13.72 16.67
N ASP A 58 -6.18 -12.78 16.60
CA ASP A 58 -6.58 -12.24 17.79
C ASP A 58 -7.94 -12.15 17.94
N ARG A 59 -8.59 -13.19 17.81
CA ARG A 59 -9.83 -13.16 17.92
C ARG A 59 -10.31 -13.26 19.15
N SER A 60 -9.55 -13.45 19.92
CA SER A 60 -10.07 -13.66 21.10
C SER A 60 -10.46 -12.51 21.78
N TYR A 61 -10.25 -11.54 21.48
CA TYR A 61 -10.59 -10.57 22.29
C TYR A 61 -11.57 -9.80 21.80
N GLU A 62 -11.86 -10.11 21.48
CA GLU A 62 -12.76 -9.64 21.25
C GLU A 62 -13.34 -9.64 21.77
#